data_83a6d8a62a5cff3b9eb0c34ae2fd1753
#
_entry.id   83a6d8a62a5cff3b9eb0c34ae2fd1753
#
_cell.length_a   1.000
_cell.length_b   1.000
_cell.length_c   1.000
_cell.angle_alpha   90.00
_cell.angle_beta   90.00
_cell.angle_gamma   90.00
#
_symmetry.space_group_name_H-M   'P 1'
#
loop_
_entity.id
_entity.type
_entity.pdbx_description
1 polymer ?
#
loop_
_entity_poly.entity_id
_entity_poly.type
_entity_poly.pdbx_seq_one_letter_code
_entity_poly.pdbx_strand_id
1 'polypeptide(L)'
;MKKLANYLIFISVGISRGARTGDPFSFIAGEIKAKIRRYRNKNKIEEMRRTFDTARPSDYVYDISPIKLDKLHVFSLCHGGATPEQKLSILSFFRHVGTPAKWNIVSDGSISESQAQSLRSIHPSIDVLDWRTFLCEENKVCFEKLSKYTVYAKKFALMSNLPDLGAVVYVDTDIVFFEGAQHFRELLNNLGGKSYYQKDLLGCLDASFLTKTELEAPPLNAGFVIQGRRLDWSVPIARLNKTLSQLTPLQTIGDLGMLEQSASHLAHYLAGSIPLGEKYALQISDRFDQEDRFSGPEFVMRHYVRPVRDKMWLHSADYLRKHCKISKTTCDSQGHASSGSITSSTFVRS
;
A
#
# COMPACT_ATOMS: atom_id res chain seq x y z
N MET A 1 0.26 17.80 25.80
CA MET A 1 -1.11 17.26 25.79
C MET A 1 -1.42 16.39 24.57
N LYS A 2 -1.23 16.83 23.30
CA LYS A 2 -1.47 15.98 22.09
C LYS A 2 -0.76 14.62 22.11
N LYS A 3 0.49 14.52 22.57
CA LYS A 3 1.21 13.24 22.65
C LYS A 3 0.61 12.28 23.69
N LEU A 4 0.10 12.80 24.81
CA LEU A 4 -0.56 12.00 25.85
C LEU A 4 -1.91 11.51 25.39
N ALA A 5 -2.72 12.37 24.74
CA ALA A 5 -3.99 11.99 24.15
C ALA A 5 -3.83 10.88 23.09
N ASN A 6 -2.86 11.01 22.18
CA ASN A 6 -2.55 9.97 21.20
C ASN A 6 -2.07 8.66 21.86
N TYR A 7 -1.40 8.75 23.00
CA TYR A 7 -0.97 7.56 23.76
C TYR A 7 -2.14 6.86 24.44
N LEU A 8 -3.07 7.63 25.02
CA LEU A 8 -4.30 7.09 25.64
C LEU A 8 -5.25 6.46 24.61
N ILE A 9 -5.43 7.11 23.45
CA ILE A 9 -6.18 6.55 22.32
C ILE A 9 -5.52 5.24 21.85
N PHE A 10 -4.19 5.22 21.74
CA PHE A 10 -3.44 4.03 21.37
C PHE A 10 -3.65 2.86 22.36
N ILE A 11 -3.64 3.14 23.66
CA ILE A 11 -3.90 2.13 24.70
C ILE A 11 -5.35 1.64 24.62
N SER A 12 -6.33 2.54 24.47
CA SER A 12 -7.74 2.16 24.40
C SER A 12 -8.05 1.29 23.16
N VAL A 13 -7.51 1.66 21.99
CA VAL A 13 -7.60 0.85 20.76
C VAL A 13 -6.86 -0.48 20.93
N GLY A 14 -5.71 -0.49 21.59
CA GLY A 14 -4.94 -1.70 21.88
C GLY A 14 -5.71 -2.66 22.81
N ILE A 15 -6.34 -2.13 23.85
CA ILE A 15 -7.19 -2.92 24.78
C ILE A 15 -8.42 -3.46 24.05
N SER A 16 -9.12 -2.64 23.27
CA SER A 16 -10.29 -3.05 22.49
C SER A 16 -9.95 -4.16 21.47
N ARG A 17 -8.83 -4.01 20.75
CA ARG A 17 -8.36 -5.04 19.79
C ARG A 17 -7.84 -6.29 20.48
N GLY A 18 -7.15 -6.15 21.59
CA GLY A 18 -6.67 -7.28 22.40
C GLY A 18 -7.82 -8.05 23.05
N ALA A 19 -8.89 -7.37 23.47
CA ALA A 19 -10.09 -8.03 23.97
C ALA A 19 -10.77 -8.91 22.91
N ARG A 20 -10.70 -8.51 21.62
CA ARG A 20 -11.19 -9.34 20.50
C ARG A 20 -10.29 -10.55 20.20
N THR A 21 -9.00 -10.48 20.53
CA THR A 21 -8.02 -11.58 20.35
C THR A 21 -7.79 -12.39 21.61
N GLY A 22 -8.50 -12.10 22.71
CA GLY A 22 -8.41 -12.81 23.98
C GLY A 22 -7.22 -12.42 24.89
N ASP A 23 -6.28 -11.56 24.41
CA ASP A 23 -5.13 -11.14 25.21
C ASP A 23 -4.67 -9.69 24.90
N PRO A 24 -5.23 -8.70 25.60
CA PRO A 24 -4.89 -7.29 25.40
C PRO A 24 -3.43 -6.96 25.76
N PHE A 25 -2.83 -7.67 26.71
CA PHE A 25 -1.45 -7.40 27.14
C PHE A 25 -0.43 -7.83 26.09
N SER A 26 -0.62 -8.99 25.47
CA SER A 26 0.23 -9.44 24.35
C SER A 26 0.18 -8.46 23.17
N PHE A 27 -0.98 -7.91 22.86
CA PHE A 27 -1.11 -6.93 21.81
C PHE A 27 -0.30 -5.66 22.13
N ILE A 28 -0.46 -5.11 23.35
CA ILE A 28 0.27 -3.90 23.79
C ILE A 28 1.78 -4.15 23.82
N ALA A 29 2.20 -5.27 24.41
CA ALA A 29 3.61 -5.67 24.47
C ALA A 29 4.22 -5.77 23.05
N GLY A 30 3.44 -6.26 22.09
CA GLY A 30 3.85 -6.34 20.70
C GLY A 30 4.07 -5.01 20.03
N GLU A 31 3.15 -4.11 20.22
CA GLU A 31 3.31 -2.76 19.67
C GLU A 31 4.54 -2.05 20.27
N ILE A 32 4.82 -2.27 21.57
CA ILE A 32 6.02 -1.74 22.21
C ILE A 32 7.27 -2.36 21.59
N LYS A 33 7.34 -3.69 21.45
CA LYS A 33 8.47 -4.39 20.81
C LYS A 33 8.67 -3.93 19.37
N ALA A 34 7.60 -3.81 18.58
CA ALA A 34 7.66 -3.30 17.21
C ALA A 34 8.16 -1.84 17.15
N LYS A 35 7.76 -0.98 18.11
CA LYS A 35 8.29 0.39 18.23
C LYS A 35 9.77 0.40 18.56
N ILE A 36 10.22 -0.43 19.51
CA ILE A 36 11.63 -0.54 19.87
C ILE A 36 12.45 -1.05 18.68
N ARG A 37 11.98 -2.07 17.96
CA ARG A 37 12.66 -2.59 16.78
C ARG A 37 12.78 -1.50 15.70
N ARG A 38 11.70 -0.77 15.40
CA ARG A 38 11.73 0.36 14.44
C ARG A 38 12.70 1.45 14.87
N TYR A 39 12.71 1.80 16.14
CA TYR A 39 13.63 2.81 16.66
C TYR A 39 15.09 2.36 16.53
N ARG A 40 15.42 1.11 16.93
CA ARG A 40 16.78 0.55 16.82
C ARG A 40 17.27 0.45 15.38
N ASN A 41 16.37 0.16 14.46
CA ASN A 41 16.68 -0.02 13.03
C ASN A 41 16.37 1.22 12.17
N LYS A 42 16.04 2.35 12.79
CA LYS A 42 15.61 3.56 12.07
C LYS A 42 16.58 3.95 10.95
N ASN A 43 17.86 4.04 11.25
CA ASN A 43 18.87 4.44 10.26
C ASN A 43 19.00 3.44 9.11
N LYS A 44 18.94 2.13 9.42
CA LYS A 44 18.96 1.07 8.39
C LYS A 44 17.73 1.14 7.49
N ILE A 45 16.56 1.35 8.07
CA ILE A 45 15.29 1.50 7.32
C ILE A 45 15.36 2.74 6.42
N GLU A 46 15.83 3.88 6.94
CA GLU A 46 15.97 5.11 6.15
C GLU A 46 17.01 4.98 5.04
N GLU A 47 18.12 4.30 5.29
CA GLU A 47 19.12 3.98 4.27
C GLU A 47 18.51 3.11 3.16
N MET A 48 17.80 2.05 3.52
CA MET A 48 17.13 1.19 2.55
C MET A 48 16.07 1.95 1.74
N ARG A 49 15.23 2.75 2.40
CA ARG A 49 14.25 3.59 1.71
C ARG A 49 14.92 4.53 0.70
N ARG A 50 16.00 5.19 1.11
CA ARG A 50 16.77 6.08 0.23
C ARG A 50 17.37 5.33 -0.96
N THR A 51 17.90 4.12 -0.73
CA THR A 51 18.43 3.27 -1.82
C THR A 51 17.36 3.02 -2.89
N PHE A 52 16.14 2.66 -2.51
CA PHE A 52 15.06 2.45 -3.47
C PHE A 52 14.52 3.76 -4.07
N ASP A 53 14.55 4.86 -3.33
CA ASP A 53 14.10 6.16 -3.84
C ASP A 53 15.03 6.69 -4.93
N THR A 54 16.36 6.54 -4.77
CA THR A 54 17.38 7.06 -5.67
C THR A 54 17.83 6.08 -6.76
N ALA A 55 17.44 4.80 -6.68
CA ALA A 55 17.84 3.79 -7.64
C ALA A 55 17.31 4.11 -9.05
N ARG A 56 18.17 3.89 -10.06
CA ARG A 56 17.90 4.19 -11.48
C ARG A 56 17.27 2.99 -12.19
N PRO A 57 16.57 3.18 -13.30
CA PRO A 57 16.01 2.09 -14.09
C PRO A 57 17.05 1.05 -14.52
N SER A 58 18.25 1.51 -14.87
CA SER A 58 19.39 0.62 -15.22
C SER A 58 19.78 -0.35 -14.10
N ASP A 59 19.49 0.00 -12.86
CA ASP A 59 19.82 -0.83 -11.70
C ASP A 59 18.85 -2.02 -11.54
N TYR A 60 17.72 -2.01 -12.28
CA TYR A 60 16.63 -3.00 -12.17
C TYR A 60 16.47 -3.93 -13.38
N VAL A 61 17.05 -3.59 -14.52
CA VAL A 61 16.76 -4.21 -15.83
C VAL A 61 16.98 -5.72 -15.88
N TYR A 62 17.84 -6.26 -15.03
CA TYR A 62 18.24 -7.68 -15.11
C TYR A 62 17.33 -8.66 -14.35
N ASP A 63 16.34 -8.15 -13.59
CA ASP A 63 15.53 -8.97 -12.70
C ASP A 63 14.03 -8.99 -13.03
N ILE A 64 13.65 -8.38 -14.15
CA ILE A 64 12.25 -8.41 -14.61
C ILE A 64 11.98 -9.79 -15.21
N SER A 65 10.95 -10.45 -14.73
CA SER A 65 10.46 -11.71 -15.30
C SER A 65 10.12 -11.54 -16.79
N PRO A 66 10.50 -12.49 -17.67
CA PRO A 66 10.10 -12.44 -19.07
C PRO A 66 8.59 -12.63 -19.29
N ILE A 67 7.84 -12.97 -18.24
CA ILE A 67 6.40 -13.21 -18.31
C ILE A 67 5.67 -11.89 -18.52
N LYS A 68 4.88 -11.84 -19.60
CA LYS A 68 3.99 -10.71 -19.90
C LYS A 68 2.55 -11.05 -19.55
N LEU A 69 1.88 -10.13 -18.94
CA LEU A 69 0.49 -10.23 -18.51
C LEU A 69 -0.34 -9.17 -19.26
N ASP A 70 -0.46 -9.36 -20.58
CA ASP A 70 -0.95 -8.35 -21.53
C ASP A 70 -2.41 -7.91 -21.30
N LYS A 71 -3.15 -8.63 -20.46
CA LYS A 71 -4.55 -8.28 -20.10
C LYS A 71 -4.68 -7.76 -18.66
N LEU A 72 -3.58 -7.68 -17.92
CA LEU A 72 -3.60 -7.27 -16.53
C LEU A 72 -3.38 -5.77 -16.38
N HIS A 73 -4.29 -5.11 -15.71
CA HIS A 73 -4.15 -3.71 -15.29
C HIS A 73 -4.01 -3.64 -13.77
N VAL A 74 -2.92 -3.06 -13.29
CA VAL A 74 -2.67 -2.87 -11.86
C VAL A 74 -2.91 -1.41 -11.49
N PHE A 75 -3.52 -1.18 -10.33
CA PHE A 75 -3.75 0.14 -9.76
C PHE A 75 -3.18 0.19 -8.35
N SER A 76 -2.58 1.32 -7.99
CA SER A 76 -2.07 1.59 -6.64
C SER A 76 -2.36 3.03 -6.29
N LEU A 77 -2.87 3.32 -5.09
CA LEU A 77 -2.91 4.68 -4.56
C LEU A 77 -1.61 4.97 -3.83
N CYS A 78 -0.91 6.02 -4.24
CA CYS A 78 0.39 6.38 -3.69
C CYS A 78 0.44 7.86 -3.27
N HIS A 79 1.03 8.15 -2.12
CA HIS A 79 1.42 9.50 -1.73
C HIS A 79 2.93 9.71 -1.87
N GLY A 80 3.39 10.97 -1.99
CA GLY A 80 4.79 11.29 -2.24
C GLY A 80 5.78 10.68 -1.23
N GLY A 81 5.38 10.54 0.04
CA GLY A 81 6.19 9.89 1.06
C GLY A 81 6.26 8.37 0.98
N ALA A 82 5.45 7.72 0.12
CA ALA A 82 5.42 6.26 -0.07
C ALA A 82 6.02 5.81 -1.42
N THR A 83 6.67 6.70 -2.16
CA THR A 83 7.30 6.35 -3.43
C THR A 83 8.36 5.24 -3.31
N PRO A 84 9.19 5.16 -2.24
CA PRO A 84 10.09 4.03 -2.07
C PRO A 84 9.37 2.69 -1.89
N GLU A 85 8.29 2.66 -1.09
CA GLU A 85 7.44 1.48 -0.91
C GLU A 85 6.80 1.06 -2.24
N GLN A 86 6.28 2.03 -3.00
CA GLN A 86 5.70 1.77 -4.31
C GLN A 86 6.71 1.16 -5.27
N LYS A 87 7.94 1.67 -5.31
CA LYS A 87 9.03 1.10 -6.13
C LYS A 87 9.32 -0.35 -5.72
N LEU A 88 9.43 -0.62 -4.43
CA LEU A 88 9.68 -1.98 -3.91
C LEU A 88 8.54 -2.94 -4.29
N SER A 89 7.29 -2.50 -4.16
CA SER A 89 6.11 -3.27 -4.57
C SER A 89 6.14 -3.62 -6.06
N ILE A 90 6.38 -2.62 -6.92
CA ILE A 90 6.49 -2.80 -8.38
C ILE A 90 7.60 -3.78 -8.75
N LEU A 91 8.79 -3.58 -8.20
CA LEU A 91 9.96 -4.41 -8.53
C LEU A 91 9.75 -5.87 -8.11
N SER A 92 9.18 -6.10 -6.93
CA SER A 92 8.85 -7.45 -6.47
C SER A 92 7.79 -8.11 -7.35
N PHE A 93 6.78 -7.36 -7.79
CA PHE A 93 5.78 -7.85 -8.72
C PHE A 93 6.39 -8.20 -10.08
N PHE A 94 7.17 -7.31 -10.66
CA PHE A 94 7.79 -7.53 -11.98
C PHE A 94 8.74 -8.73 -11.96
N ARG A 95 9.42 -8.93 -10.84
CA ARG A 95 10.31 -10.09 -10.66
C ARG A 95 9.55 -11.41 -10.55
N HIS A 96 8.55 -11.47 -9.68
CA HIS A 96 7.93 -12.72 -9.28
C HIS A 96 6.60 -13.02 -9.99
N VAL A 97 5.85 -12.00 -10.37
CA VAL A 97 4.57 -12.16 -11.06
C VAL A 97 4.73 -12.02 -12.58
N GLY A 98 5.38 -10.95 -13.02
CA GLY A 98 5.54 -10.60 -14.44
C GLY A 98 5.19 -9.14 -14.71
N THR A 99 5.29 -8.75 -15.97
CA THR A 99 5.01 -7.38 -16.41
C THR A 99 3.54 -7.24 -16.80
N PRO A 100 2.74 -6.38 -16.14
CA PRO A 100 1.35 -6.13 -16.52
C PRO A 100 1.27 -5.27 -17.79
N ALA A 101 0.12 -5.29 -18.46
CA ALA A 101 -0.17 -4.39 -19.58
C ALA A 101 -0.03 -2.92 -19.15
N LYS A 102 -0.52 -2.59 -17.95
CA LYS A 102 -0.38 -1.27 -17.32
C LYS A 102 -0.29 -1.39 -15.81
N TRP A 103 0.59 -0.58 -15.22
CA TRP A 103 0.56 -0.27 -13.79
C TRP A 103 0.25 1.21 -13.62
N ASN A 104 -0.94 1.51 -13.16
CA ASN A 104 -1.45 2.85 -12.94
C ASN A 104 -1.22 3.26 -11.48
N ILE A 105 -0.21 4.08 -11.24
CA ILE A 105 0.04 4.68 -9.92
C ILE A 105 -0.84 5.92 -9.81
N VAL A 106 -1.83 5.86 -8.95
CA VAL A 106 -2.74 6.97 -8.71
C VAL A 106 -2.16 7.85 -7.63
N SER A 107 -1.72 9.05 -8.00
CA SER A 107 -1.23 10.04 -7.04
C SER A 107 -2.36 10.58 -6.19
N ASP A 108 -2.14 10.67 -4.88
CA ASP A 108 -3.06 11.36 -3.97
C ASP A 108 -2.99 12.90 -4.08
N GLY A 109 -2.18 13.42 -5.01
CA GLY A 109 -1.90 14.83 -5.23
C GLY A 109 -0.63 15.33 -4.55
N SER A 110 0.11 14.47 -3.82
CA SER A 110 1.36 14.84 -3.15
C SER A 110 2.62 14.31 -3.84
N ILE A 111 2.49 13.51 -4.90
CA ILE A 111 3.63 13.06 -5.72
C ILE A 111 4.13 14.24 -6.55
N SER A 112 5.40 14.61 -6.40
CA SER A 112 6.04 15.63 -7.23
C SER A 112 6.30 15.12 -8.65
N GLU A 113 6.49 16.04 -9.63
CA GLU A 113 6.78 15.63 -11.00
C GLU A 113 8.09 14.83 -11.10
N SER A 114 9.11 15.17 -10.32
CA SER A 114 10.36 14.39 -10.28
C SER A 114 10.15 12.96 -9.77
N GLN A 115 9.29 12.78 -8.76
CA GLN A 115 8.92 11.46 -8.26
C GLN A 115 8.08 10.69 -9.30
N ALA A 116 7.13 11.36 -9.96
CA ALA A 116 6.32 10.76 -11.02
C ALA A 116 7.20 10.28 -12.18
N GLN A 117 8.15 11.10 -12.62
CA GLN A 117 9.12 10.73 -13.66
C GLN A 117 10.01 9.56 -13.22
N SER A 118 10.47 9.56 -11.97
CA SER A 118 11.23 8.45 -11.41
C SER A 118 10.45 7.14 -11.38
N LEU A 119 9.14 7.18 -11.10
CA LEU A 119 8.27 6.01 -11.13
C LEU A 119 8.05 5.52 -12.58
N ARG A 120 7.72 6.42 -13.51
CA ARG A 120 7.52 6.08 -14.93
C ARG A 120 8.79 5.49 -15.57
N SER A 121 9.97 5.92 -15.11
CA SER A 121 11.25 5.44 -15.65
C SER A 121 11.59 4.00 -15.30
N ILE A 122 10.89 3.35 -14.34
CA ILE A 122 11.11 1.95 -13.98
C ILE A 122 10.77 1.03 -15.15
N HIS A 123 9.64 1.26 -15.84
CA HIS A 123 9.21 0.45 -16.98
C HIS A 123 8.15 1.19 -17.81
N PRO A 124 8.11 1.02 -19.16
CA PRO A 124 7.13 1.67 -20.03
C PRO A 124 5.65 1.34 -19.74
N SER A 125 5.37 0.24 -19.05
CA SER A 125 3.99 -0.09 -18.61
C SER A 125 3.51 0.74 -17.44
N ILE A 126 4.37 1.55 -16.80
CA ILE A 126 4.01 2.34 -15.63
C ILE A 126 3.52 3.72 -16.04
N ASP A 127 2.39 4.11 -15.46
CA ASP A 127 1.86 5.47 -15.58
C ASP A 127 1.54 6.05 -14.20
N VAL A 128 1.54 7.39 -14.10
CA VAL A 128 1.18 8.11 -12.89
C VAL A 128 -0.01 9.00 -13.21
N LEU A 129 -1.14 8.72 -12.59
CA LEU A 129 -2.43 9.38 -12.81
C LEU A 129 -2.79 10.24 -11.62
N ASP A 130 -3.59 11.28 -11.83
CA ASP A 130 -4.21 12.05 -10.75
C ASP A 130 -5.45 11.31 -10.23
N TRP A 131 -5.62 11.23 -8.90
CA TRP A 131 -6.77 10.58 -8.28
C TRP A 131 -8.12 11.19 -8.71
N ARG A 132 -8.13 12.47 -9.13
CA ARG A 132 -9.35 13.15 -9.59
C ARG A 132 -9.94 12.52 -10.84
N THR A 133 -9.14 11.79 -11.63
CA THR A 133 -9.63 11.05 -12.81
C THR A 133 -10.61 9.92 -12.45
N PHE A 134 -10.67 9.55 -11.16
CA PHE A 134 -11.59 8.53 -10.63
C PHE A 134 -12.84 9.12 -9.95
N LEU A 135 -13.00 10.44 -10.01
CA LEU A 135 -14.27 11.08 -9.61
C LEU A 135 -15.26 11.00 -10.78
N CYS A 136 -16.44 10.46 -10.50
CA CYS A 136 -17.59 10.45 -11.40
C CYS A 136 -18.82 10.98 -10.66
N GLU A 137 -19.90 11.26 -11.38
CA GLU A 137 -21.12 11.82 -10.76
C GLU A 137 -21.67 10.89 -9.66
N GLU A 138 -21.54 9.58 -9.82
CA GLU A 138 -22.05 8.60 -8.87
C GLU A 138 -21.32 8.64 -7.53
N ASN A 139 -19.99 8.87 -7.52
CA ASN A 139 -19.18 8.85 -6.30
C ASN A 139 -18.81 10.21 -5.73
N LYS A 140 -18.93 11.29 -6.51
CA LYS A 140 -18.47 12.65 -6.18
C LYS A 140 -19.06 13.18 -4.88
N VAL A 141 -20.38 13.12 -4.74
CA VAL A 141 -21.08 13.62 -3.53
C VAL A 141 -20.64 12.85 -2.28
N CYS A 142 -20.50 11.54 -2.41
CA CYS A 142 -20.02 10.67 -1.34
C CYS A 142 -18.57 10.99 -0.99
N PHE A 143 -17.71 11.16 -2.00
CA PHE A 143 -16.33 11.56 -1.83
C PHE A 143 -16.20 12.91 -1.10
N GLU A 144 -16.94 13.93 -1.52
CA GLU A 144 -16.90 15.26 -0.90
C GLU A 144 -17.27 15.24 0.60
N LYS A 145 -18.24 14.41 0.97
CA LYS A 145 -18.59 14.19 2.38
C LYS A 145 -17.49 13.44 3.13
N LEU A 146 -17.02 12.30 2.57
CA LEU A 146 -16.05 11.43 3.23
C LEU A 146 -14.68 12.11 3.38
N SER A 147 -14.26 12.93 2.41
CA SER A 147 -12.97 13.64 2.42
C SER A 147 -12.81 14.64 3.58
N LYS A 148 -13.93 15.07 4.18
CA LYS A 148 -13.90 15.93 5.37
C LYS A 148 -13.44 15.20 6.62
N TYR A 149 -13.52 13.88 6.63
CA TYR A 149 -13.30 13.05 7.80
C TYR A 149 -12.09 12.12 7.67
N THR A 150 -11.73 11.69 6.46
CA THR A 150 -10.65 10.71 6.27
C THR A 150 -9.84 10.93 5.00
N VAL A 151 -8.55 10.60 5.10
CA VAL A 151 -7.62 10.56 3.95
C VAL A 151 -7.93 9.40 2.99
N TYR A 152 -8.68 8.38 3.45
CA TYR A 152 -9.06 7.22 2.64
C TYR A 152 -10.17 7.52 1.62
N ALA A 153 -10.74 8.74 1.62
CA ALA A 153 -11.71 9.14 0.60
C ALA A 153 -11.16 9.00 -0.84
N LYS A 154 -9.87 9.29 -1.05
CA LYS A 154 -9.23 9.11 -2.36
C LYS A 154 -9.15 7.65 -2.79
N LYS A 155 -8.94 6.74 -1.82
CA LYS A 155 -8.99 5.29 -2.07
C LYS A 155 -10.41 4.84 -2.43
N PHE A 156 -11.41 5.35 -1.71
CA PHE A 156 -12.81 5.10 -2.04
C PHE A 156 -13.14 5.57 -3.49
N ALA A 157 -12.72 6.77 -3.89
CA ALA A 157 -12.96 7.28 -5.25
C ALA A 157 -12.33 6.36 -6.30
N LEU A 158 -11.09 5.93 -6.10
CA LEU A 158 -10.40 4.97 -6.97
C LEU A 158 -11.11 3.62 -7.01
N MET A 159 -11.37 3.01 -5.86
CA MET A 159 -11.95 1.66 -5.77
C MET A 159 -13.36 1.60 -6.36
N SER A 160 -14.18 2.63 -6.13
CA SER A 160 -15.55 2.70 -6.64
C SER A 160 -15.63 2.95 -8.16
N ASN A 161 -14.53 3.32 -8.80
CA ASN A 161 -14.49 3.62 -10.23
C ASN A 161 -13.32 2.92 -10.96
N LEU A 162 -12.90 1.77 -10.48
CA LEU A 162 -11.97 0.92 -11.22
C LEU A 162 -12.61 0.50 -12.55
N PRO A 163 -11.86 0.59 -13.68
CA PRO A 163 -12.42 0.31 -15.00
C PRO A 163 -12.74 -1.18 -15.21
N ASP A 164 -13.64 -1.46 -16.15
CA ASP A 164 -13.89 -2.84 -16.61
C ASP A 164 -12.92 -3.18 -17.75
N LEU A 165 -11.79 -3.78 -17.39
CA LEU A 165 -10.73 -4.17 -18.32
C LEU A 165 -10.48 -5.69 -18.31
N GLY A 166 -11.41 -6.46 -17.77
CA GLY A 166 -11.35 -7.92 -17.68
C GLY A 166 -10.49 -8.44 -16.52
N ALA A 167 -9.27 -7.93 -16.32
CA ALA A 167 -8.44 -8.27 -15.18
C ALA A 167 -7.83 -6.99 -14.58
N VAL A 168 -8.39 -6.57 -13.46
CA VAL A 168 -7.93 -5.40 -12.71
C VAL A 168 -7.50 -5.83 -11.31
N VAL A 169 -6.33 -5.37 -10.88
CA VAL A 169 -5.82 -5.64 -9.54
C VAL A 169 -5.50 -4.31 -8.86
N TYR A 170 -6.01 -4.12 -7.66
CA TYR A 170 -5.58 -3.05 -6.78
C TYR A 170 -4.54 -3.57 -5.79
N VAL A 171 -3.45 -2.82 -5.62
CA VAL A 171 -2.30 -3.18 -4.77
C VAL A 171 -1.90 -1.97 -3.93
N ASP A 172 -1.94 -2.08 -2.60
CA ASP A 172 -1.38 -1.06 -1.71
C ASP A 172 0.16 -1.00 -1.85
N THR A 173 0.75 0.16 -1.58
CA THR A 173 2.19 0.41 -1.73
C THR A 173 3.08 -0.45 -0.83
N ASP A 174 2.54 -0.99 0.24
CA ASP A 174 3.24 -1.82 1.23
C ASP A 174 3.02 -3.33 1.06
N ILE A 175 2.76 -3.75 -0.18
CA ILE A 175 2.69 -5.16 -0.57
C ILE A 175 3.96 -5.55 -1.33
N VAL A 176 4.56 -6.67 -0.94
CA VAL A 176 5.72 -7.28 -1.62
C VAL A 176 5.35 -8.69 -2.07
N PHE A 177 5.73 -9.02 -3.32
CA PHE A 177 5.50 -10.33 -3.95
C PHE A 177 6.71 -11.23 -3.82
N PHE A 178 6.49 -12.56 -3.83
CA PHE A 178 7.50 -13.59 -3.65
C PHE A 178 7.38 -14.68 -4.72
N GLU A 179 8.25 -15.68 -4.66
CA GLU A 179 8.37 -16.76 -5.63
C GLU A 179 7.09 -17.61 -5.78
N GLY A 180 6.26 -17.71 -4.73
CA GLY A 180 4.94 -18.35 -4.77
C GLY A 180 3.90 -17.66 -5.68
N ALA A 181 4.27 -16.56 -6.33
CA ALA A 181 3.42 -15.80 -7.24
C ALA A 181 2.96 -16.57 -8.50
N GLN A 182 3.51 -17.76 -8.77
CA GLN A 182 2.95 -18.66 -9.80
C GLN A 182 1.47 -18.91 -9.55
N HIS A 183 1.07 -19.16 -8.31
CA HIS A 183 -0.33 -19.35 -7.94
C HIS A 183 -1.22 -18.16 -8.32
N PHE A 184 -0.69 -16.94 -8.23
CA PHE A 184 -1.41 -15.74 -8.65
C PHE A 184 -1.59 -15.69 -10.17
N ARG A 185 -0.58 -16.06 -10.96
CA ARG A 185 -0.69 -16.15 -12.42
C ARG A 185 -1.72 -17.17 -12.86
N GLU A 186 -1.74 -18.33 -12.20
CA GLU A 186 -2.74 -19.39 -12.45
C GLU A 186 -4.17 -18.88 -12.15
N LEU A 187 -4.34 -18.11 -11.06
CA LEU A 187 -5.61 -17.50 -10.72
C LEU A 187 -6.03 -16.47 -11.78
N LEU A 188 -5.13 -15.61 -12.25
CA LEU A 188 -5.41 -14.63 -13.30
C LEU A 188 -5.84 -15.29 -14.61
N ASN A 189 -5.20 -16.38 -15.00
CA ASN A 189 -5.56 -17.14 -16.22
C ASN A 189 -6.94 -17.79 -16.13
N ASN A 190 -7.43 -18.08 -14.92
CA ASN A 190 -8.70 -18.74 -14.65
C ASN A 190 -9.73 -17.78 -14.00
N LEU A 191 -9.57 -16.47 -14.18
CA LEU A 191 -10.38 -15.46 -13.49
C LEU A 191 -11.89 -15.58 -13.83
N GLY A 192 -12.23 -15.79 -15.13
CA GLY A 192 -13.59 -16.09 -15.56
C GLY A 192 -14.66 -15.09 -15.10
N GLY A 193 -14.31 -13.81 -15.00
CA GLY A 193 -15.18 -12.76 -14.47
C GLY A 193 -15.38 -12.76 -12.95
N LYS A 194 -14.71 -13.66 -12.22
CA LYS A 194 -14.74 -13.70 -10.74
C LYS A 194 -13.88 -12.61 -10.16
N SER A 195 -14.23 -12.17 -8.95
CA SER A 195 -13.44 -11.21 -8.17
C SER A 195 -12.96 -11.86 -6.89
N TYR A 196 -11.80 -11.41 -6.40
CA TYR A 196 -11.16 -11.95 -5.20
C TYR A 196 -10.64 -10.82 -4.33
N TYR A 197 -10.49 -11.07 -3.03
CA TYR A 197 -9.96 -10.10 -2.09
C TYR A 197 -9.10 -10.75 -1.01
N GLN A 198 -8.15 -9.99 -0.48
CA GLN A 198 -7.37 -10.38 0.67
C GLN A 198 -8.24 -10.36 1.93
N LYS A 199 -8.19 -11.44 2.73
CA LYS A 199 -8.87 -11.47 4.03
C LYS A 199 -8.19 -10.54 5.02
N ASP A 200 -8.98 -9.76 5.75
CA ASP A 200 -8.51 -9.01 6.90
C ASP A 200 -8.48 -9.90 8.15
N LEU A 201 -7.38 -9.85 8.90
CA LEU A 201 -7.24 -10.59 10.16
C LEU A 201 -7.92 -9.90 11.33
N LEU A 202 -8.04 -8.58 11.27
CA LEU A 202 -8.46 -7.77 12.42
C LEU A 202 -9.95 -7.42 12.37
N GLY A 203 -10.65 -7.81 11.29
CA GLY A 203 -12.06 -7.50 11.11
C GLY A 203 -12.32 -5.99 11.22
N CYS A 204 -11.48 -5.18 10.57
CA CYS A 204 -11.59 -3.71 10.57
C CYS A 204 -12.78 -3.25 9.73
N LEU A 205 -14.00 -3.63 10.15
CA LEU A 205 -15.26 -3.26 9.52
C LEU A 205 -16.12 -2.48 10.51
N ASP A 206 -16.89 -1.54 9.99
CA ASP A 206 -17.82 -0.73 10.78
C ASP A 206 -19.16 -1.46 10.95
N ALA A 207 -19.45 -1.88 12.18
CA ALA A 207 -20.67 -2.59 12.51
C ALA A 207 -21.95 -1.73 12.41
N SER A 208 -21.82 -0.39 12.38
CA SER A 208 -22.96 0.50 12.16
C SER A 208 -23.30 0.66 10.67
N PHE A 209 -22.33 0.35 9.80
CA PHE A 209 -22.48 0.44 8.36
C PHE A 209 -23.00 -0.87 7.74
N LEU A 210 -22.63 -2.02 8.29
CA LEU A 210 -22.92 -3.34 7.75
C LEU A 210 -24.03 -4.05 8.53
N THR A 211 -24.83 -4.84 7.85
CA THR A 211 -25.78 -5.78 8.48
C THR A 211 -25.06 -6.95 9.15
N LYS A 212 -25.75 -7.67 10.03
CA LYS A 212 -25.20 -8.85 10.69
C LYS A 212 -24.68 -9.89 9.69
N THR A 213 -25.45 -10.19 8.65
CA THR A 213 -25.07 -11.17 7.62
C THR A 213 -23.83 -10.74 6.83
N GLU A 214 -23.72 -9.44 6.52
CA GLU A 214 -22.55 -8.88 5.85
C GLU A 214 -21.30 -8.94 6.74
N LEU A 215 -21.45 -8.78 8.06
CA LEU A 215 -20.36 -8.89 9.03
C LEU A 215 -19.91 -10.34 9.28
N GLU A 216 -20.79 -11.32 9.08
CA GLU A 216 -20.48 -12.75 9.19
C GLU A 216 -19.64 -13.28 8.00
N ALA A 217 -19.65 -12.57 6.86
CA ALA A 217 -18.78 -12.90 5.73
C ALA A 217 -17.30 -12.64 6.10
N PRO A 218 -16.34 -13.40 5.49
CA PRO A 218 -14.93 -13.17 5.72
C PRO A 218 -14.56 -11.70 5.46
N PRO A 219 -13.98 -10.99 6.46
CA PRO A 219 -13.72 -9.55 6.34
C PRO A 219 -12.70 -9.26 5.23
N LEU A 220 -12.98 -8.25 4.43
CA LEU A 220 -12.12 -7.78 3.36
C LEU A 220 -11.03 -6.85 3.91
N ASN A 221 -9.79 -7.02 3.45
CA ASN A 221 -8.76 -6.00 3.48
C ASN A 221 -8.67 -5.31 2.11
N ALA A 222 -8.90 -4.01 2.07
CA ALA A 222 -8.93 -3.25 0.82
C ALA A 222 -7.54 -3.01 0.21
N GLY A 223 -6.45 -3.54 0.79
CA GLY A 223 -5.08 -3.38 0.28
C GLY A 223 -4.75 -4.24 -0.93
N PHE A 224 -5.48 -5.36 -1.11
CA PHE A 224 -5.29 -6.22 -2.28
C PHE A 224 -6.61 -6.84 -2.73
N VAL A 225 -7.06 -6.43 -3.92
CA VAL A 225 -8.26 -6.98 -4.55
C VAL A 225 -8.02 -7.27 -6.02
N ILE A 226 -8.70 -8.28 -6.54
CA ILE A 226 -8.66 -8.70 -7.94
C ILE A 226 -10.09 -8.63 -8.47
N GLN A 227 -10.30 -7.91 -9.56
CA GLN A 227 -11.59 -7.79 -10.22
C GLN A 227 -11.53 -8.39 -11.61
N GLY A 228 -12.33 -9.43 -11.85
CA GLY A 228 -12.55 -10.00 -13.19
C GLY A 228 -13.65 -9.30 -13.96
N ARG A 229 -14.38 -8.40 -13.31
CA ARG A 229 -15.41 -7.51 -13.85
C ARG A 229 -15.56 -6.28 -12.96
N ARG A 230 -16.11 -5.21 -13.49
CA ARG A 230 -16.47 -4.03 -12.68
C ARG A 230 -17.48 -4.41 -11.61
N LEU A 231 -17.27 -3.93 -10.37
CA LEU A 231 -18.21 -4.11 -9.28
C LEU A 231 -19.29 -3.02 -9.34
N ASP A 232 -20.49 -3.38 -8.90
CA ASP A 232 -21.58 -2.42 -8.68
C ASP A 232 -21.40 -1.74 -7.32
N TRP A 233 -21.18 -0.43 -7.33
CA TRP A 233 -21.01 0.40 -6.14
C TRP A 233 -22.27 1.19 -5.77
N SER A 234 -23.39 1.02 -6.48
CA SER A 234 -24.62 1.79 -6.24
C SER A 234 -25.12 1.65 -4.79
N VAL A 235 -25.21 0.42 -4.28
CA VAL A 235 -25.64 0.14 -2.90
C VAL A 235 -24.63 0.62 -1.86
N PRO A 236 -23.31 0.33 -1.95
CA PRO A 236 -22.31 0.89 -1.06
C PRO A 236 -22.31 2.42 -1.02
N ILE A 237 -22.39 3.11 -2.16
CA ILE A 237 -22.43 4.57 -2.25
C ILE A 237 -23.69 5.12 -1.59
N ALA A 238 -24.87 4.57 -1.87
CA ALA A 238 -26.13 5.00 -1.27
C ALA A 238 -26.10 4.85 0.26
N ARG A 239 -25.62 3.71 0.76
CA ARG A 239 -25.50 3.44 2.19
C ARG A 239 -24.49 4.38 2.86
N LEU A 240 -23.33 4.59 2.22
CA LEU A 240 -22.30 5.51 2.73
C LEU A 240 -22.80 6.94 2.78
N ASN A 241 -23.50 7.42 1.75
CA ASN A 241 -24.14 8.74 1.75
C ASN A 241 -25.13 8.92 2.90
N LYS A 242 -25.95 7.89 3.18
CA LYS A 242 -26.88 7.87 4.31
C LYS A 242 -26.11 7.96 5.64
N THR A 243 -25.12 7.11 5.85
CA THR A 243 -24.30 7.09 7.07
C THR A 243 -23.63 8.44 7.31
N LEU A 244 -22.95 8.97 6.29
CA LEU A 244 -22.25 10.27 6.37
C LEU A 244 -23.20 11.45 6.66
N SER A 245 -24.48 11.37 6.26
CA SER A 245 -25.48 12.39 6.54
C SER A 245 -26.00 12.35 7.97
N GLN A 246 -25.81 11.25 8.68
CA GLN A 246 -26.22 11.03 10.06
C GLN A 246 -25.10 11.26 11.08
N LEU A 247 -23.87 11.52 10.62
CA LEU A 247 -22.73 11.76 11.50
C LEU A 247 -22.93 13.06 12.30
N THR A 248 -22.72 12.95 13.59
CA THR A 248 -22.65 14.12 14.48
C THR A 248 -21.21 14.65 14.55
N PRO A 249 -20.98 15.95 14.85
CA PRO A 249 -19.64 16.53 14.98
C PRO A 249 -18.75 15.87 16.04
N LEU A 250 -19.31 15.07 16.93
CA LEU A 250 -18.62 14.37 18.02
C LEU A 250 -18.09 12.97 17.62
N GLN A 251 -18.51 12.44 16.47
CA GLN A 251 -17.99 11.16 15.98
C GLN A 251 -16.60 11.37 15.38
N THR A 252 -15.63 10.79 16.03
CA THR A 252 -14.21 11.06 15.81
C THR A 252 -13.67 10.39 14.55
N ILE A 253 -12.67 11.04 13.96
CA ILE A 253 -11.88 10.65 12.79
C ILE A 253 -11.36 9.18 12.82
N GLY A 254 -11.28 8.54 14.00
CA GLY A 254 -10.79 7.17 14.15
C GLY A 254 -11.73 6.10 13.62
N ASP A 255 -13.04 6.30 13.77
CA ASP A 255 -14.06 5.31 13.39
C ASP A 255 -14.37 5.38 11.89
N LEU A 256 -14.26 6.57 11.30
CA LEU A 256 -14.58 6.81 9.89
C LEU A 256 -13.56 6.23 8.91
N GLY A 257 -12.34 5.91 9.37
CA GLY A 257 -11.34 5.20 8.56
C GLY A 257 -11.76 3.78 8.16
N MET A 258 -12.74 3.20 8.89
CA MET A 258 -13.28 1.88 8.58
C MET A 258 -14.40 1.92 7.53
N LEU A 259 -15.01 3.07 7.26
CA LEU A 259 -16.12 3.20 6.31
C LEU A 259 -15.70 2.90 4.87
N GLU A 260 -14.50 3.33 4.45
CA GLU A 260 -13.98 3.01 3.12
C GLU A 260 -13.82 1.50 2.95
N GLN A 261 -13.19 0.83 3.93
CA GLN A 261 -12.99 -0.62 3.89
C GLN A 261 -14.33 -1.37 3.99
N SER A 262 -15.27 -0.87 4.79
CA SER A 262 -16.62 -1.45 4.92
C SER A 262 -17.43 -1.30 3.63
N ALA A 263 -17.31 -0.17 2.92
CA ALA A 263 -17.94 0.03 1.62
C ALA A 263 -17.34 -0.90 0.57
N SER A 264 -16.01 -1.07 0.56
CA SER A 264 -15.32 -2.03 -0.31
C SER A 264 -15.76 -3.48 0.01
N HIS A 265 -15.85 -3.83 1.30
CA HIS A 265 -16.35 -5.13 1.73
C HIS A 265 -17.78 -5.40 1.22
N LEU A 266 -18.67 -4.42 1.35
CA LEU A 266 -20.04 -4.54 0.88
C LEU A 266 -20.10 -4.73 -0.64
N ALA A 267 -19.33 -3.97 -1.42
CA ALA A 267 -19.27 -4.13 -2.88
C ALA A 267 -18.83 -5.55 -3.28
N HIS A 268 -17.79 -6.07 -2.64
CA HIS A 268 -17.29 -7.42 -2.88
C HIS A 268 -18.26 -8.52 -2.39
N TYR A 269 -18.92 -8.31 -1.25
CA TYR A 269 -19.94 -9.22 -0.72
C TYR A 269 -21.11 -9.36 -1.70
N LEU A 270 -21.66 -8.23 -2.18
CA LEU A 270 -22.76 -8.24 -3.14
C LEU A 270 -22.38 -8.84 -4.50
N ALA A 271 -21.12 -8.71 -4.89
CA ALA A 271 -20.60 -9.33 -6.12
C ALA A 271 -20.31 -10.83 -5.99
N GLY A 272 -20.41 -11.41 -4.79
CA GLY A 272 -20.03 -12.80 -4.54
C GLY A 272 -18.54 -13.05 -4.69
N SER A 273 -17.69 -12.05 -4.35
CA SER A 273 -16.24 -12.18 -4.44
C SER A 273 -15.69 -13.23 -3.47
N ILE A 274 -14.60 -13.87 -3.86
CA ILE A 274 -14.00 -15.01 -3.18
C ILE A 274 -12.81 -14.54 -2.32
N PRO A 275 -12.76 -14.87 -1.02
CA PRO A 275 -11.60 -14.54 -0.20
C PRO A 275 -10.37 -15.36 -0.64
N LEU A 276 -9.23 -14.70 -0.75
CA LEU A 276 -7.94 -15.33 -1.05
C LEU A 276 -7.44 -16.16 0.14
N GLY A 277 -6.70 -17.22 -0.16
CA GLY A 277 -6.10 -18.11 0.83
C GLY A 277 -4.88 -17.52 1.53
N GLU A 278 -4.32 -18.28 2.47
CA GLU A 278 -3.23 -17.86 3.37
C GLU A 278 -1.91 -17.51 2.68
N LYS A 279 -1.70 -17.97 1.45
CA LYS A 279 -0.54 -17.59 0.62
C LYS A 279 -0.51 -16.09 0.27
N TYR A 280 -1.65 -15.40 0.38
CA TYR A 280 -1.78 -13.95 0.25
C TYR A 280 -1.72 -13.32 1.64
N ALA A 281 -0.54 -13.34 2.24
CA ALA A 281 -0.36 -13.10 3.66
C ALA A 281 -0.68 -11.65 4.08
N LEU A 282 -1.66 -11.51 4.96
CA LEU A 282 -1.80 -10.36 5.84
C LEU A 282 -1.66 -10.87 7.26
N GLN A 283 -0.42 -10.95 7.75
CA GLN A 283 -0.11 -11.56 9.02
C GLN A 283 0.68 -10.61 9.92
N ILE A 284 0.29 -10.55 11.17
CA ILE A 284 0.95 -9.74 12.21
C ILE A 284 1.41 -10.58 13.42
N SER A 285 1.20 -11.90 13.38
CA SER A 285 1.56 -12.79 14.49
C SER A 285 3.06 -12.83 14.75
N ASP A 286 3.88 -12.60 13.72
CA ASP A 286 5.34 -12.49 13.82
C ASP A 286 5.85 -11.08 14.19
N ARG A 287 4.96 -10.16 14.56
CA ARG A 287 5.35 -8.78 14.90
C ARG A 287 6.38 -8.66 16.02
N PHE A 288 6.50 -9.74 16.84
CA PHE A 288 7.48 -9.84 17.91
C PHE A 288 8.81 -10.46 17.49
N ASP A 289 8.82 -11.18 16.36
CA ASP A 289 9.95 -11.94 15.90
C ASP A 289 10.94 -11.00 15.18
N GLN A 290 12.23 -11.38 15.21
CA GLN A 290 13.25 -10.73 14.39
C GLN A 290 13.05 -11.08 12.92
N GLU A 291 12.68 -12.33 12.66
CA GLU A 291 12.51 -12.88 11.32
C GLU A 291 11.16 -12.48 10.70
N ASP A 292 11.11 -12.53 9.38
CA ASP A 292 9.91 -12.38 8.58
C ASP A 292 9.40 -13.77 8.19
N ARG A 293 8.48 -14.33 8.99
CA ARG A 293 7.96 -15.69 8.79
C ARG A 293 6.97 -15.83 7.65
N PHE A 294 6.48 -14.72 7.11
CA PHE A 294 5.46 -14.70 6.05
C PHE A 294 6.01 -14.12 4.74
N SER A 295 7.32 -14.29 4.53
CA SER A 295 8.02 -14.00 3.29
C SER A 295 8.75 -15.25 2.82
N GLY A 296 8.81 -15.48 1.50
CA GLY A 296 9.50 -16.64 0.94
C GLY A 296 8.69 -17.36 -0.14
N PRO A 297 9.22 -18.49 -0.65
CA PRO A 297 8.70 -19.14 -1.85
C PRO A 297 7.30 -19.75 -1.69
N GLU A 298 6.85 -20.01 -0.46
CA GLU A 298 5.52 -20.53 -0.17
C GLU A 298 4.42 -19.46 -0.26
N PHE A 299 4.79 -18.17 -0.18
CA PHE A 299 3.85 -17.06 -0.23
C PHE A 299 3.78 -16.41 -1.63
N VAL A 300 2.58 -15.99 -2.03
CA VAL A 300 2.37 -15.17 -3.22
C VAL A 300 2.83 -13.75 -2.94
N MET A 301 2.41 -13.22 -1.81
CA MET A 301 2.73 -11.87 -1.39
C MET A 301 2.53 -11.69 0.11
N ARG A 302 3.11 -10.63 0.66
CA ARG A 302 2.85 -10.16 2.03
C ARG A 302 2.45 -8.69 2.01
N HIS A 303 1.37 -8.38 2.73
CA HIS A 303 0.94 -7.02 3.02
C HIS A 303 1.54 -6.57 4.35
N TYR A 304 2.46 -5.60 4.30
CA TYR A 304 3.21 -5.12 5.46
C TYR A 304 2.46 -4.00 6.19
N VAL A 305 1.31 -4.32 6.76
CA VAL A 305 0.54 -3.37 7.58
C VAL A 305 1.35 -2.82 8.75
N ARG A 306 0.90 -1.71 9.32
CA ARG A 306 1.63 -0.88 10.29
C ARG A 306 2.49 -1.62 11.34
N PRO A 307 2.02 -2.68 12.05
CA PRO A 307 2.83 -3.33 13.09
C PRO A 307 4.07 -4.06 12.56
N VAL A 308 4.09 -4.44 11.29
CA VAL A 308 5.15 -5.22 10.64
C VAL A 308 5.80 -4.50 9.45
N ARG A 309 5.48 -3.23 9.21
CA ARG A 309 5.98 -2.46 8.06
C ARG A 309 7.50 -2.30 8.04
N ASP A 310 8.15 -2.28 9.20
CA ASP A 310 9.60 -2.24 9.29
C ASP A 310 10.28 -3.50 8.73
N LYS A 311 9.59 -4.67 8.79
CA LYS A 311 10.09 -5.91 8.20
C LYS A 311 10.20 -5.85 6.67
N MET A 312 9.31 -5.11 6.01
CA MET A 312 9.39 -4.84 4.57
C MET A 312 10.79 -4.34 4.17
N TRP A 313 11.36 -3.43 4.98
CA TRP A 313 12.67 -2.84 4.73
C TRP A 313 13.83 -3.69 5.23
N LEU A 314 13.66 -4.35 6.36
CA LEU A 314 14.72 -5.12 7.00
C LEU A 314 14.98 -6.47 6.32
N HIS A 315 13.96 -7.04 5.65
CA HIS A 315 14.02 -8.36 5.02
C HIS A 315 13.77 -8.31 3.51
N SER A 316 12.58 -7.95 3.07
CA SER A 316 12.22 -8.01 1.65
C SER A 316 13.00 -7.03 0.78
N ALA A 317 13.20 -5.80 1.24
CA ALA A 317 14.02 -4.84 0.51
C ALA A 317 15.49 -5.25 0.48
N ASP A 318 16.03 -5.79 1.56
CA ASP A 318 17.42 -6.28 1.61
C ASP A 318 17.62 -7.50 0.68
N TYR A 319 16.64 -8.40 0.63
CA TYR A 319 16.63 -9.52 -0.32
C TYR A 319 16.65 -9.02 -1.76
N LEU A 320 15.71 -8.15 -2.15
CA LEU A 320 15.67 -7.61 -3.51
C LEU A 320 16.94 -6.84 -3.86
N ARG A 321 17.46 -6.00 -2.96
CA ARG A 321 18.71 -5.26 -3.16
C ARG A 321 19.88 -6.20 -3.49
N LYS A 322 20.03 -7.30 -2.78
CA LYS A 322 21.11 -8.27 -2.99
C LYS A 322 21.00 -8.97 -4.34
N HIS A 323 19.79 -9.22 -4.81
CA HIS A 323 19.52 -9.92 -6.05
C HIS A 323 19.43 -8.99 -7.27
N CYS A 324 19.03 -7.73 -7.09
CA CYS A 324 18.87 -6.74 -8.16
C CYS A 324 20.15 -5.94 -8.47
N LYS A 325 21.31 -6.28 -7.89
CA LYS A 325 22.60 -5.55 -8.07
C LYS A 325 22.45 -4.01 -7.94
N ILE A 326 21.52 -3.56 -7.11
CA ILE A 326 21.35 -2.12 -6.82
C ILE A 326 22.65 -1.65 -6.20
N SER A 327 23.49 -0.97 -6.97
CA SER A 327 24.77 -0.47 -6.51
C SER A 327 24.53 0.53 -5.37
N LYS A 328 25.29 0.40 -4.29
CA LYS A 328 25.39 1.49 -3.32
C LYS A 328 25.98 2.68 -4.08
N THR A 329 25.14 3.65 -4.42
CA THR A 329 25.63 4.93 -4.88
C THR A 329 26.35 5.54 -3.68
N THR A 330 27.68 5.44 -3.69
CA THR A 330 28.54 6.08 -2.70
C THR A 330 28.27 7.56 -2.76
N CYS A 331 27.61 8.08 -1.75
CA CYS A 331 27.36 9.51 -1.53
C CYS A 331 28.64 10.22 -1.03
N ASP A 332 29.85 9.73 -1.42
CA ASP A 332 31.15 10.20 -0.92
C ASP A 332 31.86 11.20 -1.83
N SER A 333 31.17 11.80 -2.80
CA SER A 333 31.83 12.75 -3.71
C SER A 333 31.19 14.15 -3.76
N GLN A 334 30.78 14.70 -2.63
CA GLN A 334 30.59 16.16 -2.52
C GLN A 334 31.06 16.65 -1.13
N GLY A 335 32.36 16.77 -0.96
CA GLY A 335 32.93 17.26 0.28
C GLY A 335 34.42 17.56 0.23
N HIS A 336 34.94 18.02 -0.91
CA HIS A 336 36.21 18.76 -0.94
C HIS A 336 36.19 19.72 -2.13
N ALA A 337 35.56 20.88 -1.92
CA ALA A 337 35.88 22.07 -2.70
C ALA A 337 37.21 22.59 -2.20
N SER A 338 38.24 22.36 -2.97
CA SER A 338 39.56 22.92 -2.77
C SER A 338 39.49 24.44 -2.67
N SER A 339 40.04 24.97 -1.59
CA SER A 339 40.44 26.37 -1.44
C SER A 339 41.51 26.73 -2.48
N GLY A 340 41.06 27.21 -3.64
CA GLY A 340 41.90 27.77 -4.67
C GLY A 340 42.30 29.20 -4.28
N SER A 341 43.61 29.42 -4.10
CA SER A 341 44.27 30.66 -3.83
C SER A 341 43.90 31.74 -4.87
N ILE A 342 43.47 32.89 -4.37
CA ILE A 342 43.32 34.13 -5.15
C ILE A 342 44.73 34.69 -5.39
N THR A 343 45.24 34.56 -6.62
CA THR A 343 46.36 35.35 -7.09
C THR A 343 45.82 36.64 -7.70
N SER A 344 46.18 37.76 -7.07
CA SER A 344 45.99 39.11 -7.55
C SER A 344 46.74 39.34 -8.87
N SER A 345 46.09 39.69 -9.94
CA SER A 345 46.69 40.28 -11.15
C SER A 345 46.20 41.70 -11.31
N THR A 346 47.19 42.55 -11.35
CA THR A 346 47.25 44.00 -11.47
C THR A 346 46.53 44.52 -12.72
N PHE A 347 45.72 45.55 -12.55
CA PHE A 347 45.17 46.39 -13.62
C PHE A 347 46.28 47.26 -14.21
N VAL A 348 46.45 47.25 -15.52
CA VAL A 348 47.10 48.31 -16.31
C VAL A 348 46.05 48.91 -17.27
N ARG A 349 45.90 50.25 -17.13
CA ARG A 349 45.08 51.10 -18.05
C ARG A 349 45.80 51.28 -19.37
N SER A 350 45.08 51.27 -20.43
CA SER A 350 45.15 52.20 -21.55
C SER A 350 43.82 52.18 -22.35
#